data_13f535d85748cf753fe089f2945cde89
#
_entry.id   13f535d85748cf753fe089f2945cde89
#
_cell.length_a   1.000
_cell.length_b   1.000
_cell.length_c   1.000
_cell.angle_alpha   90.00
_cell.angle_beta   90.00
_cell.angle_gamma   90.00
#
_symmetry.space_group_name_H-M   'P 1'
#
loop_
_entity.id
_entity.type
_entity.pdbx_description
1 polymer ?
#
loop_
_entity_poly.entity_id
_entity_poly.type
_entity_poly.pdbx_seq_one_letter_code
_entity_poly.pdbx_strand_id
1 'polypeptide(L)'
;MMRGDVRLHIQSVKDFAYLEEFCQHLKSKGEMDIIFYSWTEDTGMIIFIYLEESLPLVEKLLQMKMVTTVNRKKKDIFIELNGTYVEIIASIQKTLKEGILVI
;
A
#
# COMPACT_ATOMS: atom_id res chain seq x y z
N MET A 1 4.26 7.38 17.75
CA MET A 1 4.46 5.92 17.90
C MET A 1 3.12 5.22 18.02
N MET A 2 3.00 4.07 17.42
CA MET A 2 1.78 3.26 17.47
C MET A 2 2.11 1.85 17.92
N ARG A 3 1.17 1.20 18.61
CA ARG A 3 1.32 -0.17 19.10
C ARG A 3 -0.05 -0.82 19.17
N GLY A 4 -0.08 -2.15 19.00
CA GLY A 4 -1.31 -2.93 19.08
C GLY A 4 -2.04 -3.00 17.75
N ASP A 5 -3.36 -3.07 17.80
CA ASP A 5 -4.20 -3.20 16.63
C ASP A 5 -4.31 -1.89 15.87
N VAL A 6 -4.03 -1.93 14.57
CA VAL A 6 -4.12 -0.77 13.69
C VAL A 6 -4.84 -1.18 12.41
N ARG A 7 -5.65 -0.28 11.87
CA ARG A 7 -6.35 -0.49 10.62
C ARG A 7 -5.83 0.48 9.57
N LEU A 8 -5.37 -0.07 8.45
CA LEU A 8 -4.94 0.73 7.31
C LEU A 8 -6.05 0.75 6.28
N HIS A 9 -6.54 1.94 5.95
CA HIS A 9 -7.59 2.15 4.96
C HIS A 9 -6.97 2.67 3.68
N ILE A 10 -7.09 1.91 2.60
CA ILE A 10 -6.54 2.29 1.30
C ILE A 10 -7.70 2.48 0.33
N GLN A 11 -7.89 3.71 -0.12
CA GLN A 11 -8.99 4.06 -1.01
C GLN A 11 -8.47 4.35 -2.41
N SER A 12 -9.37 4.32 -3.37
CA SER A 12 -9.15 4.80 -4.73
C SER A 12 -8.18 3.97 -5.58
N VAL A 13 -7.87 2.75 -5.18
CA VAL A 13 -7.05 1.86 -6.01
C VAL A 13 -7.97 0.81 -6.63
N LYS A 14 -8.02 0.78 -7.95
CA LYS A 14 -8.88 -0.12 -8.70
C LYS A 14 -8.23 -1.46 -9.02
N ASP A 15 -6.91 -1.55 -8.91
CA ASP A 15 -6.15 -2.74 -9.26
C ASP A 15 -5.76 -3.52 -8.02
N PHE A 16 -6.36 -4.69 -7.85
CA PHE A 16 -6.10 -5.56 -6.73
C PHE A 16 -4.64 -6.04 -6.68
N ALA A 17 -4.03 -6.26 -7.84
CA ALA A 17 -2.62 -6.67 -7.90
C ALA A 17 -1.70 -5.61 -7.30
N TYR A 18 -2.04 -4.34 -7.51
CA TYR A 18 -1.28 -3.23 -6.92
C TYR A 18 -1.42 -3.21 -5.40
N LEU A 19 -2.62 -3.50 -4.90
CA LEU A 19 -2.87 -3.60 -3.47
C LEU A 19 -2.11 -4.79 -2.85
N GLU A 20 -2.06 -5.92 -3.55
CA GLU A 20 -1.27 -7.07 -3.09
C GLU A 20 0.21 -6.71 -3.01
N GLU A 21 0.72 -5.97 -3.99
CA GLU A 21 2.11 -5.53 -3.96
C GLU A 21 2.39 -4.65 -2.75
N PHE A 22 1.46 -3.74 -2.43
CA PHE A 22 1.57 -2.94 -1.22
C PHE A 22 1.63 -3.81 0.02
N CYS A 23 0.79 -4.83 0.12
CA CYS A 23 0.82 -5.77 1.24
C CYS A 23 2.15 -6.51 1.34
N GLN A 24 2.73 -6.91 0.21
CA GLN A 24 4.03 -7.56 0.20
C GLN A 24 5.13 -6.64 0.71
N HIS A 25 5.08 -5.37 0.34
CA HIS A 25 6.03 -4.40 0.86
C HIS A 25 5.90 -4.22 2.37
N LEU A 26 4.67 -4.21 2.89
CA LEU A 26 4.46 -4.16 4.33
C LEU A 26 5.05 -5.37 5.03
N LYS A 27 4.81 -6.55 4.49
CA LYS A 27 5.32 -7.81 5.06
C LYS A 27 6.84 -7.85 5.04
N SER A 28 7.47 -7.32 4.00
CA SER A 28 8.91 -7.36 3.85
C SER A 28 9.65 -6.56 4.91
N LYS A 29 8.99 -5.61 5.54
CA LYS A 29 9.60 -4.81 6.60
C LYS A 29 9.79 -5.59 7.91
N GLY A 30 9.01 -6.67 8.11
CA GLY A 30 9.17 -7.56 9.27
C GLY A 30 8.85 -6.95 10.62
N GLU A 31 8.28 -5.75 10.65
CA GLU A 31 8.01 -5.01 11.88
C GLU A 31 6.54 -5.03 12.29
N MET A 32 5.69 -5.61 11.46
CA MET A 32 4.26 -5.66 11.71
C MET A 32 3.66 -6.96 11.21
N ASP A 33 2.63 -7.42 11.91
CA ASP A 33 1.92 -8.63 11.52
C ASP A 33 0.61 -8.25 10.84
N ILE A 34 0.43 -8.73 9.62
CA ILE A 34 -0.83 -8.56 8.90
C ILE A 34 -1.75 -9.70 9.33
N ILE A 35 -2.83 -9.34 10.03
CA ILE A 35 -3.79 -10.33 10.53
C ILE A 35 -4.68 -10.81 9.38
N PHE A 36 -5.32 -9.87 8.70
CA PHE A 36 -6.09 -10.14 7.50
C PHE A 36 -6.40 -8.83 6.79
N TYR A 37 -6.94 -8.93 5.59
CA TYR A 37 -7.40 -7.76 4.86
C TYR A 37 -8.77 -8.03 4.24
N SER A 38 -9.51 -6.95 4.01
CA SER A 38 -10.81 -6.97 3.37
C SER A 38 -10.77 -5.98 2.20
N TRP A 39 -11.34 -6.35 1.06
CA TRP A 39 -11.35 -5.49 -0.12
C TRP A 39 -12.72 -5.50 -0.79
N THR A 40 -13.19 -4.30 -1.18
CA THR A 40 -14.36 -4.13 -2.03
C THR A 40 -14.09 -3.02 -3.02
N GLU A 41 -14.75 -3.04 -4.16
CA GLU A 41 -14.60 -1.98 -5.15
C GLU A 41 -15.04 -0.62 -4.60
N ASP A 42 -16.06 -0.62 -3.76
CA ASP A 42 -16.65 0.62 -3.24
C ASP A 42 -15.81 1.27 -2.15
N THR A 43 -15.27 0.47 -1.24
CA THR A 43 -14.60 0.98 -0.03
C THR A 43 -13.08 0.85 -0.09
N GLY A 44 -12.54 0.17 -1.10
CA GLY A 44 -11.12 -0.11 -1.17
C GLY A 44 -10.70 -1.24 -0.25
N MET A 45 -9.46 -1.18 0.23
CA MET A 45 -8.90 -2.21 1.09
C MET A 45 -8.74 -1.71 2.51
N ILE A 46 -9.07 -2.58 3.46
CA ILE A 46 -8.76 -2.35 4.88
C ILE A 46 -7.84 -3.47 5.31
N ILE A 47 -6.64 -3.10 5.77
CA ILE A 47 -5.64 -4.06 6.25
C ILE A 47 -5.59 -3.98 7.76
N PHE A 48 -5.81 -5.11 8.42
CA PHE A 48 -5.75 -5.22 9.88
C PHE A 48 -4.36 -5.70 10.27
N ILE A 49 -3.61 -4.86 10.99
CA ILE A 49 -2.26 -5.19 11.40
C ILE A 49 -2.14 -5.15 12.92
N TYR A 50 -1.14 -5.85 13.42
CA TYR A 50 -0.80 -5.85 14.84
C TYR A 50 0.67 -5.48 15.01
N LEU A 51 0.92 -4.54 15.91
CA LEU A 51 2.28 -4.08 16.24
C LEU A 51 2.61 -4.55 17.66
N GLU A 52 3.54 -5.49 17.79
CA GLU A 52 3.98 -5.97 19.10
C GLU A 52 4.73 -4.90 19.86
N GLU A 53 5.52 -4.11 19.16
CA GLU A 53 6.32 -3.04 19.74
C GLU A 53 5.90 -1.70 19.17
N SER A 54 6.16 -0.63 19.94
CA SER A 54 5.89 0.72 19.47
C SER A 54 6.69 1.03 18.22
N LEU A 55 6.02 1.58 17.21
CA LEU A 55 6.60 1.81 15.89
C LEU A 55 6.14 3.17 15.36
N PRO A 56 7.05 3.98 14.77
CA PRO A 56 6.64 5.21 14.08
C PRO A 56 6.03 4.88 12.73
N LEU A 57 4.82 4.31 12.77
CA LEU A 57 4.19 3.72 11.58
C LEU A 57 3.92 4.75 10.49
N VAL A 58 3.43 5.94 10.84
CA VAL A 58 3.12 6.98 9.85
C VAL A 58 4.37 7.34 9.05
N GLU A 59 5.49 7.57 9.75
CA GLU A 59 6.76 7.91 9.11
C GLU A 59 7.24 6.77 8.21
N LYS A 60 7.10 5.53 8.68
CA LYS A 60 7.51 4.38 7.88
C LYS A 60 6.66 4.21 6.63
N LEU A 61 5.37 4.45 6.73
CA LEU A 61 4.48 4.41 5.57
C LEU A 61 4.84 5.50 4.56
N LEU A 62 5.15 6.70 5.04
CA LEU A 62 5.53 7.81 4.17
C LEU A 62 6.85 7.57 3.43
N GLN A 63 7.69 6.68 3.93
CA GLN A 63 8.94 6.31 3.26
C GLN A 63 8.72 5.35 2.08
N MET A 64 7.55 4.76 1.98
CA MET A 64 7.24 3.84 0.87
C MET A 64 6.95 4.65 -0.39
N LYS A 65 7.57 4.26 -1.49
CA LYS A 65 7.38 4.96 -2.78
C LYS A 65 5.94 4.93 -3.27
N MET A 66 5.20 3.90 -2.92
CA MET A 66 3.80 3.73 -3.32
C MET A 66 2.85 4.66 -2.58
N VAL A 67 3.29 5.22 -1.46
CA VAL A 67 2.43 6.02 -0.58
C VAL A 67 2.57 7.49 -0.91
N THR A 68 1.45 8.15 -1.20
CA THR A 68 1.39 9.58 -1.46
C THR A 68 1.06 10.37 -0.20
N THR A 69 -0.02 9.99 0.48
CA THR A 69 -0.44 10.66 1.71
C THR A 69 -0.81 9.66 2.78
N VAL A 70 -0.64 10.07 4.03
CA VAL A 70 -1.02 9.28 5.19
C VAL A 70 -1.71 10.21 6.18
N ASN A 71 -2.93 9.86 6.56
CA ASN A 71 -3.70 10.58 7.58
C ASN A 71 -4.04 9.62 8.71
N ARG A 72 -3.64 9.95 9.91
CA ARG A 72 -3.91 9.14 11.08
C ARG A 72 -5.08 9.70 11.88
N LYS A 73 -5.99 8.80 12.29
CA LYS A 73 -7.11 9.15 13.16
C LYS A 73 -7.23 8.04 14.21
N LYS A 74 -6.58 8.23 15.36
CA LYS A 74 -6.46 7.24 16.43
C LYS A 74 -5.77 5.96 15.91
N LYS A 75 -6.48 4.83 15.85
CA LYS A 75 -5.96 3.56 15.36
C LYS A 75 -6.25 3.33 13.88
N ASP A 76 -6.90 4.26 13.23
CA ASP A 76 -7.20 4.20 11.81
C ASP A 76 -6.24 5.08 11.05
N ILE A 77 -5.63 4.53 10.01
CA ILE A 77 -4.71 5.26 9.14
C ILE A 77 -5.26 5.20 7.74
N PHE A 78 -5.48 6.37 7.15
CA PHE A 78 -6.01 6.51 5.79
C PHE A 78 -4.85 6.79 4.86
N ILE A 79 -4.66 5.92 3.87
CA ILE A 79 -3.52 5.94 2.97
C ILE A 79 -3.99 6.15 1.55
N GLU A 80 -3.34 7.07 0.85
CA GLU A 80 -3.49 7.20 -0.60
C GLU A 80 -2.24 6.65 -1.26
N LEU A 81 -2.43 5.74 -2.20
CA LEU A 81 -1.34 5.19 -2.96
C LEU A 81 -1.12 5.99 -4.23
N ASN A 82 0.11 5.99 -4.68
CA ASN A 82 0.51 6.73 -5.88
C ASN A 82 0.01 6.00 -7.13
N GLY A 83 -1.01 6.57 -7.78
CA GLY A 83 -1.52 6.03 -9.03
C GLY A 83 -0.51 6.06 -10.18
N THR A 84 0.48 6.93 -10.08
CA THR A 84 1.52 7.05 -11.10
C THR A 84 2.33 5.75 -11.24
N TYR A 85 2.46 4.99 -10.16
CA TYR A 85 3.16 3.72 -10.22
C TYR A 85 2.50 2.77 -11.23
N VAL A 86 1.19 2.66 -11.19
CA VAL A 86 0.44 1.82 -12.11
C VAL A 86 0.57 2.35 -13.54
N GLU A 87 0.51 3.66 -13.71
CA GLU A 87 0.68 4.30 -15.01
C GLU A 87 2.08 4.04 -15.60
N ILE A 88 3.11 4.10 -14.78
CA ILE A 88 4.48 3.83 -15.21
C ILE A 88 4.61 2.38 -15.65
N ILE A 89 4.08 1.43 -14.89
CA ILE A 89 4.11 0.02 -15.25
C ILE A 89 3.38 -0.21 -16.57
N ALA A 90 2.21 0.37 -16.74
CA ALA A 90 1.46 0.26 -17.98
C ALA A 90 2.23 0.82 -19.17
N SER A 91 2.89 1.96 -18.97
CA SER A 91 3.71 2.57 -20.01
C SER A 91 4.91 1.69 -20.39
N ILE A 92 5.56 1.10 -19.39
CA ILE A 92 6.68 0.19 -19.62
C ILE A 92 6.23 -1.03 -20.41
N GLN A 93 5.12 -1.63 -20.02
CA GLN A 93 4.57 -2.78 -20.71
C GLN A 93 4.20 -2.46 -22.15
N LYS A 94 3.61 -1.30 -22.37
CA LYS A 94 3.27 -0.86 -23.72
C LYS A 94 4.52 -0.65 -24.57
N THR A 95 5.54 -0.05 -24.01
CA THR A 95 6.80 0.18 -24.70
C THR A 95 7.47 -1.14 -25.07
N LEU A 96 7.51 -2.08 -24.16
CA LEU A 96 8.04 -3.41 -24.43
C LEU A 96 7.29 -4.10 -25.56
N LYS A 97 5.98 -3.87 -25.62
CA LYS A 97 5.13 -4.50 -26.61
C LYS A 97 5.29 -3.87 -28.00
N GLU A 98 5.51 -2.56 -28.08
CA GLU A 98 5.51 -1.83 -29.34
C GLU A 98 6.89 -1.51 -29.91
N GLY A 99 7.82 -1.16 -29.06
CA GLY A 99 9.02 -0.51 -29.52
C GLY A 99 10.33 -1.07 -29.06
N ILE A 100 10.48 -1.23 -27.79
CA ILE A 100 11.75 -1.70 -27.25
C ILE A 100 12.14 -3.05 -27.85
N LEU A 101 11.15 -3.79 -28.23
CA LEU A 101 11.35 -5.09 -28.84
C LEU A 101 12.12 -5.03 -30.13
N VAL A 102 12.16 -3.87 -30.76
CA VAL A 102 12.93 -3.70 -32.00
C VAL A 102 14.39 -3.42 -31.73
N ILE A 103 14.71 -3.24 -30.53
CA ILE A 103 16.11 -3.06 -30.14
C ILE A 103 16.82 -4.43 -30.09
#